data_dcafd4fba94f3ae7a9f49fb2cddd5e25
#
_entry.id   dcafd4fba94f3ae7a9f49fb2cddd5e25
#
_cell.length_a   1.000
_cell.length_b   1.000
_cell.length_c   1.000
_cell.angle_alpha   90.00
_cell.angle_beta   90.00
_cell.angle_gamma   90.00
#
_symmetry.space_group_name_H-M   'P 1'
#
loop_
_entity.id
_entity.type
_entity.pdbx_description
1 polymer ?
#
loop_
_entity_poly.entity_id
_entity_poly.type
_entity_poly.pdbx_seq_one_letter_code
_entity_poly.pdbx_strand_id
1 'polypeptide(L)'
;MDPERARQLRVEMVDRQLRGRGIGDERVLAAMGELPRELFVPAEVDDDAYLDGALPIASGQTISQPYIVGLMTQLLEPHPGMRVLEIGTGSGYQAAILAWIGCSVVSIERHAELAATAQARLDGLGLADRIRIEVADGSLGRSSEAPFEGILVAAAAPRIPNTLRGQLADGGRLVIPVGPLGAQELILVTRRGEDFEERQFGGCVFVPLVGAEAYAEEAVLRSRGRWFGRFRGGRP
;
A
#
# COMPACT_ATOMS: atom_id res chain seq x y z
N MET A 1 -0.71 22.05 7.23
CA MET A 1 0.74 22.16 7.62
C MET A 1 1.43 23.25 6.81
N ASP A 2 2.42 23.97 7.39
CA ASP A 2 3.28 24.90 6.65
C ASP A 2 4.16 24.15 5.63
N PRO A 3 4.29 24.64 4.37
CA PRO A 3 5.02 23.91 3.32
C PRO A 3 6.51 23.67 3.60
N GLU A 4 7.19 24.65 4.23
CA GLU A 4 8.62 24.50 4.56
C GLU A 4 8.82 23.47 5.68
N ARG A 5 7.95 23.48 6.68
CA ARG A 5 7.92 22.46 7.74
C ARG A 5 7.63 21.07 7.16
N ALA A 6 6.65 20.95 6.24
CA ALA A 6 6.35 19.70 5.57
C ALA A 6 7.58 19.13 4.83
N ARG A 7 8.30 20.01 4.11
CA ARG A 7 9.52 19.63 3.40
C ARG A 7 10.62 19.13 4.37
N GLN A 8 10.83 19.81 5.49
CA GLN A 8 11.81 19.40 6.51
C GLN A 8 11.45 18.03 7.12
N LEU A 9 10.19 17.83 7.52
CA LEU A 9 9.71 16.57 8.08
C LEU A 9 9.81 15.42 7.09
N ARG A 10 9.59 15.68 5.80
CA ARG A 10 9.74 14.70 4.72
C ARG A 10 11.18 14.25 4.56
N VAL A 11 12.12 15.18 4.57
CA VAL A 11 13.56 14.87 4.56
C VAL A 11 13.94 14.00 5.78
N GLU A 12 13.50 14.41 6.98
CA GLU A 12 13.75 13.61 8.19
C GLU A 12 13.13 12.21 8.14
N MET A 13 11.92 12.07 7.58
CA MET A 13 11.28 10.78 7.36
C MET A 13 12.15 9.89 6.46
N VAL A 14 12.60 10.41 5.32
CA VAL A 14 13.47 9.67 4.39
C VAL A 14 14.76 9.23 5.06
N ASP A 15 15.43 10.13 5.76
CA ASP A 15 16.74 9.83 6.36
C ASP A 15 16.63 8.88 7.55
N ARG A 16 15.71 9.15 8.48
CA ARG A 16 15.64 8.41 9.76
C ARG A 16 14.77 7.17 9.69
N GLN A 17 13.59 7.28 9.06
CA GLN A 17 12.61 6.19 9.08
C GLN A 17 12.82 5.21 7.92
N LEU A 18 13.36 5.67 6.77
CA LEU A 18 13.57 4.83 5.60
C LEU A 18 15.03 4.38 5.50
N ARG A 19 15.94 5.30 5.16
CA ARG A 19 17.37 4.99 4.97
C ARG A 19 18.01 4.40 6.23
N GLY A 20 17.73 4.99 7.39
CA GLY A 20 18.23 4.52 8.69
C GLY A 20 17.72 3.14 9.10
N ARG A 21 16.70 2.61 8.43
CA ARG A 21 16.12 1.27 8.68
C ARG A 21 16.31 0.31 7.49
N GLY A 22 17.23 0.61 6.57
CA GLY A 22 17.64 -0.31 5.51
C GLY A 22 16.86 -0.20 4.19
N ILE A 23 16.04 0.84 3.98
CA ILE A 23 15.54 1.16 2.65
C ILE A 23 16.69 1.80 1.88
N GLY A 24 17.19 1.10 0.85
CA GLY A 24 18.35 1.50 0.05
C GLY A 24 18.04 1.70 -1.44
N ASP A 25 16.82 1.46 -1.90
CA ASP A 25 16.44 1.76 -3.29
C ASP A 25 16.26 3.27 -3.46
N GLU A 26 17.18 3.92 -4.17
CA GLU A 26 17.18 5.37 -4.36
C GLU A 26 15.94 5.88 -5.11
N ARG A 27 15.29 5.06 -5.94
CA ARG A 27 14.03 5.42 -6.61
C ARG A 27 12.89 5.54 -5.59
N VAL A 28 12.84 4.62 -4.64
CA VAL A 28 11.85 4.63 -3.54
C VAL A 28 12.09 5.83 -2.63
N LEU A 29 13.35 6.05 -2.23
CA LEU A 29 13.72 7.18 -1.37
C LEU A 29 13.42 8.53 -2.05
N ALA A 30 13.74 8.66 -3.34
CA ALA A 30 13.45 9.86 -4.12
C ALA A 30 11.93 10.09 -4.25
N ALA A 31 11.15 9.06 -4.60
CA ALA A 31 9.69 9.18 -4.72
C ALA A 31 9.06 9.62 -3.40
N MET A 32 9.45 9.01 -2.27
CA MET A 32 8.93 9.36 -0.95
C MET A 32 9.47 10.70 -0.43
N GLY A 33 10.62 11.15 -0.94
CA GLY A 33 11.20 12.47 -0.66
C GLY A 33 10.53 13.62 -1.43
N GLU A 34 9.96 13.34 -2.60
CA GLU A 34 9.30 14.34 -3.44
C GLU A 34 7.78 14.43 -3.20
N LEU A 35 7.12 13.28 -3.00
CA LEU A 35 5.67 13.26 -2.84
C LEU A 35 5.23 13.82 -1.48
N PRO A 36 4.34 14.83 -1.46
CA PRO A 36 3.86 15.48 -0.24
C PRO A 36 2.84 14.58 0.48
N ARG A 37 3.33 13.75 1.43
CA ARG A 37 2.50 12.77 2.14
C ARG A 37 1.34 13.41 2.91
N GLU A 38 1.49 14.66 3.37
CA GLU A 38 0.45 15.44 4.03
C GLU A 38 -0.81 15.63 3.17
N LEU A 39 -0.68 15.60 1.86
CA LEU A 39 -1.84 15.66 0.95
C LEU A 39 -2.68 14.38 0.92
N PHE A 40 -2.16 13.28 1.46
CA PHE A 40 -2.81 11.96 1.45
C PHE A 40 -3.48 11.60 2.79
N VAL A 41 -3.48 12.51 3.74
CA VAL A 41 -4.15 12.38 5.03
C VAL A 41 -5.27 13.41 5.18
N PRO A 42 -6.26 13.20 6.08
CA PRO A 42 -7.21 14.25 6.45
C PRO A 42 -6.52 15.47 7.07
N ALA A 43 -7.08 16.66 6.86
CA ALA A 43 -6.52 17.92 7.36
C ALA A 43 -6.37 17.95 8.89
N GLU A 44 -7.20 17.21 9.62
CA GLU A 44 -7.18 17.12 11.07
C GLU A 44 -5.94 16.40 11.63
N VAL A 45 -5.22 15.66 10.77
CA VAL A 45 -4.03 14.88 11.14
C VAL A 45 -2.83 15.17 10.21
N ASP A 46 -2.85 16.24 9.44
CA ASP A 46 -1.79 16.57 8.50
C ASP A 46 -0.46 16.91 9.21
N ASP A 47 -0.50 17.44 10.43
CA ASP A 47 0.68 17.67 11.28
C ASP A 47 1.38 16.34 11.69
N ASP A 48 0.64 15.24 11.70
CA ASP A 48 1.13 13.90 12.04
C ASP A 48 1.58 13.09 10.80
N ALA A 49 1.41 13.65 9.58
CA ALA A 49 1.63 12.92 8.31
C ALA A 49 2.99 12.22 8.20
N TYR A 50 4.00 12.76 8.84
CA TYR A 50 5.38 12.26 8.80
C TYR A 50 5.81 11.47 10.04
N LEU A 51 4.89 11.20 10.98
CA LEU A 51 5.16 10.30 12.11
C LEU A 51 5.38 8.86 11.61
N ASP A 52 6.21 8.10 12.34
CA ASP A 52 6.52 6.70 12.04
C ASP A 52 5.38 5.76 12.46
N GLY A 53 4.20 5.97 11.89
CA GLY A 53 2.98 5.23 12.21
C GLY A 53 1.96 5.26 11.08
N ALA A 54 0.95 4.39 11.20
CA ALA A 54 -0.23 4.44 10.37
C ALA A 54 -1.19 5.52 10.88
N LEU A 55 -1.84 6.24 9.97
CA LEU A 55 -2.82 7.29 10.32
C LEU A 55 -4.21 6.94 9.78
N PRO A 56 -5.28 7.32 10.48
CA PRO A 56 -6.64 7.08 10.01
C PRO A 56 -6.95 7.92 8.77
N ILE A 57 -7.71 7.32 7.84
CA ILE A 57 -8.35 7.98 6.71
C ILE A 57 -9.85 7.66 6.70
N ALA A 58 -10.58 8.12 5.69
CA ALA A 58 -12.01 7.86 5.56
C ALA A 58 -12.34 6.35 5.53
N SER A 59 -13.62 6.01 5.66
CA SER A 59 -14.16 4.64 5.61
C SER A 59 -13.53 3.67 6.63
N GLY A 60 -12.96 4.18 7.74
CA GLY A 60 -12.29 3.37 8.77
C GLY A 60 -11.02 2.68 8.28
N GLN A 61 -10.39 3.20 7.23
CA GLN A 61 -9.13 2.72 6.70
C GLN A 61 -7.95 3.53 7.25
N THR A 62 -6.72 3.17 6.87
CA THR A 62 -5.51 3.89 7.27
C THR A 62 -4.58 4.09 6.08
N ILE A 63 -3.82 5.19 6.09
CA ILE A 63 -2.58 5.28 5.31
C ILE A 63 -1.49 4.54 6.10
N SER A 64 -0.76 3.65 5.44
CA SER A 64 0.27 2.83 6.09
C SER A 64 1.45 3.67 6.61
N GLN A 65 2.13 3.15 7.65
CA GLN A 65 3.39 3.71 8.17
C GLN A 65 4.40 3.95 7.04
N PRO A 66 5.14 5.08 7.02
CA PRO A 66 6.11 5.38 5.97
C PRO A 66 7.12 4.26 5.72
N TYR A 67 7.69 3.69 6.79
CA TYR A 67 8.64 2.59 6.68
C TYR A 67 8.06 1.37 5.93
N ILE A 68 6.84 0.98 6.27
CA ILE A 68 6.17 -0.17 5.62
C ILE A 68 5.90 0.11 4.15
N VAL A 69 5.46 1.32 3.79
CA VAL A 69 5.30 1.75 2.40
C VAL A 69 6.62 1.63 1.64
N GLY A 70 7.71 2.17 2.19
CA GLY A 70 9.04 2.08 1.60
C GLY A 70 9.53 0.64 1.45
N LEU A 71 9.36 -0.20 2.48
CA LEU A 71 9.75 -1.61 2.45
C LEU A 71 8.99 -2.40 1.39
N MET A 72 7.65 -2.27 1.34
CA MET A 72 6.83 -2.97 0.34
C MET A 72 7.20 -2.54 -1.07
N THR A 73 7.43 -1.24 -1.27
CA THR A 73 7.86 -0.71 -2.58
C THR A 73 9.24 -1.25 -2.96
N GLN A 74 10.23 -1.22 -2.06
CA GLN A 74 11.55 -1.77 -2.32
C GLN A 74 11.52 -3.27 -2.64
N LEU A 75 10.70 -4.07 -1.92
CA LEU A 75 10.54 -5.50 -2.17
C LEU A 75 9.92 -5.80 -3.54
N LEU A 76 9.09 -4.92 -4.04
CA LEU A 76 8.51 -5.02 -5.38
C LEU A 76 9.54 -4.78 -6.49
N GLU A 77 10.65 -4.07 -6.21
CA GLU A 77 11.70 -3.66 -7.15
C GLU A 77 11.15 -2.87 -8.36
N PRO A 78 10.38 -1.78 -8.14
CA PRO A 78 9.72 -1.07 -9.22
C PRO A 78 10.72 -0.38 -10.16
N HIS A 79 10.37 -0.31 -11.44
CA HIS A 79 11.15 0.38 -12.47
C HIS A 79 10.25 1.09 -13.49
N PRO A 80 10.74 2.07 -14.24
CA PRO A 80 9.97 2.73 -15.28
C PRO A 80 9.40 1.75 -16.30
N GLY A 81 8.11 1.90 -16.62
CA GLY A 81 7.38 1.03 -17.53
C GLY A 81 6.83 -0.26 -16.92
N MET A 82 7.21 -0.61 -15.69
CA MET A 82 6.70 -1.79 -14.99
C MET A 82 5.17 -1.73 -14.84
N ARG A 83 4.48 -2.84 -15.14
CA ARG A 83 3.03 -2.97 -14.95
C ARG A 83 2.73 -3.51 -13.56
N VAL A 84 2.06 -2.70 -12.75
CA VAL A 84 1.77 -3.02 -11.35
C VAL A 84 0.26 -3.07 -11.11
N LEU A 85 -0.18 -4.11 -10.40
CA LEU A 85 -1.49 -4.20 -9.78
C LEU A 85 -1.37 -3.84 -8.30
N GLU A 86 -2.09 -2.82 -7.87
CA GLU A 86 -2.23 -2.47 -6.46
C GLU A 86 -3.61 -2.90 -5.95
N ILE A 87 -3.66 -3.49 -4.76
CA ILE A 87 -4.90 -3.84 -4.06
C ILE A 87 -5.00 -3.02 -2.78
N GLY A 88 -6.05 -2.20 -2.69
CA GLY A 88 -6.25 -1.26 -1.60
C GLY A 88 -5.63 0.11 -1.89
N THR A 89 -6.27 0.89 -2.77
CA THR A 89 -5.84 2.26 -3.13
C THR A 89 -5.78 3.17 -1.90
N GLY A 90 -6.78 3.06 -1.02
CA GLY A 90 -6.89 3.85 0.20
C GLY A 90 -6.77 5.35 -0.06
N SER A 91 -5.70 5.97 0.46
CA SER A 91 -5.42 7.40 0.24
C SER A 91 -4.89 7.72 -1.17
N GLY A 92 -4.37 6.73 -1.90
CA GLY A 92 -3.65 6.86 -3.17
C GLY A 92 -2.13 7.05 -3.01
N TYR A 93 -1.59 7.05 -1.80
CA TYR A 93 -0.17 7.35 -1.57
C TYR A 93 0.77 6.28 -2.17
N GLN A 94 0.45 5.00 -1.99
CA GLN A 94 1.25 3.91 -2.55
C GLN A 94 1.20 3.92 -4.09
N ALA A 95 0.01 4.13 -4.70
CA ALA A 95 -0.14 4.29 -6.14
C ALA A 95 0.68 5.47 -6.67
N ALA A 96 0.65 6.61 -5.94
CA ALA A 96 1.44 7.80 -6.31
C ALA A 96 2.95 7.51 -6.34
N ILE A 97 3.49 6.79 -5.36
CA ILE A 97 4.90 6.40 -5.31
C ILE A 97 5.27 5.53 -6.52
N LEU A 98 4.47 4.51 -6.83
CA LEU A 98 4.70 3.63 -7.97
C LEU A 98 4.66 4.40 -9.29
N ALA A 99 3.67 5.28 -9.47
CA ALA A 99 3.54 6.10 -10.66
C ALA A 99 4.68 7.13 -10.80
N TRP A 100 5.13 7.73 -9.69
CA TRP A 100 6.26 8.65 -9.69
C TRP A 100 7.55 7.97 -10.14
N ILE A 101 7.78 6.71 -9.73
CA ILE A 101 8.91 5.88 -10.20
C ILE A 101 8.80 5.55 -11.70
N GLY A 102 7.60 5.69 -12.28
CA GLY A 102 7.34 5.48 -13.70
C GLY A 102 6.58 4.20 -14.03
N CYS A 103 6.01 3.52 -13.02
CA CYS A 103 5.15 2.35 -13.24
C CYS A 103 3.81 2.75 -13.88
N SER A 104 3.20 1.80 -14.60
CA SER A 104 1.78 1.84 -15.00
C SER A 104 0.99 1.04 -13.97
N VAL A 105 0.07 1.71 -13.26
CA VAL A 105 -0.62 1.14 -12.10
C VAL A 105 -2.10 0.93 -12.39
N VAL A 106 -2.56 -0.28 -12.19
CA VAL A 106 -3.99 -0.59 -11.99
C VAL A 106 -4.22 -0.75 -10.50
N SER A 107 -5.06 0.10 -9.90
CA SER A 107 -5.33 0.09 -8.47
C SER A 107 -6.78 -0.27 -8.20
N ILE A 108 -7.02 -1.24 -7.32
CA ILE A 108 -8.37 -1.71 -6.97
C ILE A 108 -8.70 -1.28 -5.54
N GLU A 109 -9.84 -0.58 -5.41
CA GLU A 109 -10.40 -0.15 -4.13
C GLU A 109 -11.84 -0.63 -3.98
N ARG A 110 -12.21 -1.14 -2.79
CA ARG A 110 -13.59 -1.56 -2.54
C ARG A 110 -14.54 -0.41 -2.17
N HIS A 111 -14.00 0.67 -1.62
CA HIS A 111 -14.76 1.83 -1.17
C HIS A 111 -14.77 2.92 -2.24
N ALA A 112 -15.92 3.12 -2.91
CA ALA A 112 -16.05 4.10 -3.98
C ALA A 112 -15.68 5.54 -3.56
N GLU A 113 -15.95 5.91 -2.31
CA GLU A 113 -15.59 7.23 -1.76
C GLU A 113 -14.07 7.42 -1.69
N LEU A 114 -13.33 6.38 -1.23
CA LEU A 114 -11.87 6.42 -1.20
C LEU A 114 -11.29 6.47 -2.61
N ALA A 115 -11.81 5.65 -3.53
CA ALA A 115 -11.40 5.65 -4.93
C ALA A 115 -11.54 7.04 -5.58
N ALA A 116 -12.70 7.69 -5.39
CA ALA A 116 -12.96 9.04 -5.93
C ALA A 116 -12.01 10.10 -5.31
N THR A 117 -11.80 10.03 -3.99
CA THR A 117 -10.89 10.97 -3.30
C THR A 117 -9.44 10.77 -3.72
N ALA A 118 -8.99 9.52 -3.86
CA ALA A 118 -7.65 9.20 -4.35
C ALA A 118 -7.46 9.69 -5.78
N GLN A 119 -8.43 9.46 -6.67
CA GLN A 119 -8.38 9.93 -8.06
C GLN A 119 -8.19 11.45 -8.12
N ALA A 120 -8.99 12.22 -7.37
CA ALA A 120 -8.89 13.68 -7.37
C ALA A 120 -7.50 14.18 -6.87
N ARG A 121 -6.89 13.49 -5.90
CA ARG A 121 -5.53 13.81 -5.45
C ARG A 121 -4.49 13.53 -6.53
N LEU A 122 -4.58 12.38 -7.17
CA LEU A 122 -3.64 11.96 -8.21
C LEU A 122 -3.74 12.85 -9.45
N ASP A 123 -4.95 13.30 -9.80
CA ASP A 123 -5.18 14.31 -10.85
C ASP A 123 -4.46 15.62 -10.49
N GLY A 124 -4.64 16.10 -9.26
CA GLY A 124 -3.99 17.32 -8.76
C GLY A 124 -2.45 17.25 -8.72
N LEU A 125 -1.87 16.04 -8.64
CA LEU A 125 -0.43 15.80 -8.66
C LEU A 125 0.11 15.51 -10.07
N GLY A 126 -0.74 15.45 -11.11
CA GLY A 126 -0.34 15.14 -12.48
C GLY A 126 0.10 13.69 -12.68
N LEU A 127 -0.37 12.75 -11.86
CA LEU A 127 0.00 11.33 -11.89
C LEU A 127 -1.09 10.42 -12.50
N ALA A 128 -2.27 10.97 -12.78
CA ALA A 128 -3.43 10.20 -13.22
C ALA A 128 -3.22 9.42 -14.52
N ASP A 129 -2.42 9.94 -15.45
CA ASP A 129 -2.13 9.26 -16.73
C ASP A 129 -1.44 7.88 -16.56
N ARG A 130 -0.85 7.64 -15.38
CA ARG A 130 -0.16 6.39 -15.06
C ARG A 130 -0.94 5.47 -14.13
N ILE A 131 -2.07 5.95 -13.60
CA ILE A 131 -2.85 5.25 -12.58
C ILE A 131 -4.29 5.15 -13.03
N ARG A 132 -4.83 3.93 -13.05
CA ARG A 132 -6.25 3.69 -13.23
C ARG A 132 -6.80 3.06 -11.95
N ILE A 133 -7.77 3.72 -11.32
CA ILE A 133 -8.45 3.22 -10.13
C ILE A 133 -9.77 2.55 -10.54
N GLU A 134 -10.03 1.36 -10.00
CA GLU A 134 -11.26 0.61 -10.21
C GLU A 134 -11.92 0.27 -8.87
N VAL A 135 -13.25 0.41 -8.82
CA VAL A 135 -14.04 -0.01 -7.63
C VAL A 135 -14.46 -1.46 -7.81
N ALA A 136 -13.81 -2.38 -7.07
CA ALA A 136 -14.06 -3.82 -7.19
C ALA A 136 -13.57 -4.60 -5.96
N ASP A 137 -13.79 -5.94 -5.98
CA ASP A 137 -13.17 -6.89 -5.04
C ASP A 137 -11.71 -7.13 -5.42
N GLY A 138 -10.80 -6.52 -4.65
CA GLY A 138 -9.37 -6.64 -4.89
C GLY A 138 -8.78 -8.03 -4.71
N SER A 139 -9.44 -8.93 -3.96
CA SER A 139 -8.95 -10.30 -3.76
C SER A 139 -8.95 -11.13 -5.06
N LEU A 140 -9.74 -10.73 -6.05
CA LEU A 140 -9.81 -11.34 -7.38
C LEU A 140 -8.82 -10.72 -8.38
N GLY A 141 -8.16 -9.61 -8.02
CA GLY A 141 -7.26 -8.90 -8.93
C GLY A 141 -7.93 -8.42 -10.20
N ARG A 142 -7.16 -8.48 -11.32
CA ARG A 142 -7.62 -8.05 -12.65
C ARG A 142 -7.16 -9.02 -13.73
N SER A 143 -7.78 -10.19 -13.78
CA SER A 143 -7.37 -11.29 -14.68
C SER A 143 -7.38 -10.92 -16.17
N SER A 144 -8.28 -10.00 -16.60
CA SER A 144 -8.35 -9.53 -18.00
C SER A 144 -7.12 -8.73 -18.43
N GLU A 145 -6.27 -8.30 -17.50
CA GLU A 145 -5.08 -7.50 -17.76
C GLU A 145 -3.79 -8.17 -17.29
N ALA A 146 -3.91 -9.38 -16.74
CA ALA A 146 -2.75 -10.20 -16.41
C ALA A 146 -1.93 -10.55 -17.68
N PRO A 147 -0.61 -10.83 -17.55
CA PRO A 147 0.14 -10.85 -16.30
C PRO A 147 0.66 -9.47 -15.85
N PHE A 148 0.90 -9.34 -14.53
CA PHE A 148 1.52 -8.18 -13.90
C PHE A 148 2.95 -8.51 -13.46
N GLU A 149 3.89 -7.59 -13.65
CA GLU A 149 5.28 -7.74 -13.20
C GLU A 149 5.39 -7.51 -11.68
N GLY A 150 4.49 -6.70 -11.13
CA GLY A 150 4.35 -6.47 -9.70
C GLY A 150 2.91 -6.49 -9.22
N ILE A 151 2.67 -7.09 -8.06
CA ILE A 151 1.39 -6.99 -7.34
C ILE A 151 1.70 -6.54 -5.92
N LEU A 152 1.08 -5.43 -5.47
CA LEU A 152 1.24 -4.91 -4.12
C LEU A 152 -0.13 -4.89 -3.43
N VAL A 153 -0.25 -5.58 -2.30
CA VAL A 153 -1.50 -5.66 -1.54
C VAL A 153 -1.37 -4.86 -0.25
N ALA A 154 -2.02 -3.70 -0.19
CA ALA A 154 -2.01 -2.81 0.98
C ALA A 154 -3.10 -3.15 2.02
N ALA A 155 -3.50 -4.41 2.08
CA ALA A 155 -4.44 -4.97 3.04
C ALA A 155 -4.05 -6.41 3.39
N ALA A 156 -4.37 -6.88 4.62
CA ALA A 156 -3.99 -8.19 5.08
C ALA A 156 -4.97 -9.29 4.63
N ALA A 157 -4.45 -10.43 4.17
CA ALA A 157 -5.24 -11.61 3.85
C ALA A 157 -4.96 -12.77 4.81
N PRO A 158 -5.92 -13.71 5.03
CA PRO A 158 -5.69 -14.88 5.87
C PRO A 158 -4.70 -15.87 5.24
N ARG A 159 -4.58 -15.84 3.93
CA ARG A 159 -3.65 -16.59 3.08
C ARG A 159 -3.43 -15.81 1.79
N ILE A 160 -2.39 -16.13 1.04
CA ILE A 160 -2.15 -15.53 -0.28
C ILE A 160 -3.29 -15.95 -1.22
N PRO A 161 -4.06 -15.00 -1.82
CA PRO A 161 -5.09 -15.33 -2.81
C PRO A 161 -4.46 -16.00 -4.04
N ASN A 162 -5.01 -17.18 -4.42
CA ASN A 162 -4.50 -17.92 -5.58
C ASN A 162 -4.67 -17.14 -6.88
N THR A 163 -5.78 -16.40 -6.99
CA THR A 163 -6.05 -15.54 -8.15
C THR A 163 -4.98 -14.47 -8.33
N LEU A 164 -4.52 -13.83 -7.26
CA LEU A 164 -3.44 -12.84 -7.35
C LEU A 164 -2.11 -13.49 -7.72
N ARG A 165 -1.78 -14.64 -7.10
CA ARG A 165 -0.57 -15.40 -7.42
C ARG A 165 -0.55 -15.81 -8.90
N GLY A 166 -1.67 -16.27 -9.45
CA GLY A 166 -1.81 -16.65 -10.85
C GLY A 166 -1.70 -15.51 -11.86
N GLN A 167 -1.87 -14.25 -11.41
CA GLN A 167 -1.77 -13.06 -12.24
C GLN A 167 -0.33 -12.47 -12.32
N LEU A 168 0.65 -13.07 -11.62
CA LEU A 168 2.05 -12.67 -11.75
C LEU A 168 2.64 -13.08 -13.11
N ALA A 169 3.44 -12.21 -13.69
CA ALA A 169 4.35 -12.55 -14.77
C ALA A 169 5.45 -13.51 -14.28
N ASP A 170 6.13 -14.21 -15.19
CA ASP A 170 7.34 -14.94 -14.82
C ASP A 170 8.42 -13.95 -14.34
N GLY A 171 9.08 -14.26 -13.22
CA GLY A 171 9.94 -13.33 -12.49
C GLY A 171 9.21 -12.24 -11.71
N GLY A 172 7.88 -12.13 -11.86
CA GLY A 172 7.05 -11.13 -11.18
C GLY A 172 7.01 -11.31 -9.66
N ARG A 173 6.70 -10.21 -8.95
CA ARG A 173 6.75 -10.11 -7.50
C ARG A 173 5.38 -9.72 -6.92
N LEU A 174 4.92 -10.45 -5.89
CA LEU A 174 3.75 -10.10 -5.09
C LEU A 174 4.20 -9.81 -3.66
N VAL A 175 3.87 -8.62 -3.15
CA VAL A 175 4.12 -8.22 -1.76
C VAL A 175 2.78 -8.10 -1.04
N ILE A 176 2.60 -8.87 0.04
CA ILE A 176 1.31 -9.00 0.73
C ILE A 176 1.48 -9.28 2.22
N PRO A 177 0.72 -8.62 3.13
CA PRO A 177 0.59 -9.03 4.52
C PRO A 177 -0.31 -10.27 4.64
N VAL A 178 0.16 -11.34 5.30
CA VAL A 178 -0.57 -12.60 5.46
C VAL A 178 -0.60 -13.04 6.92
N GLY A 179 -1.76 -13.44 7.42
CA GLY A 179 -1.90 -13.94 8.78
C GLY A 179 -3.24 -13.58 9.43
N PRO A 180 -3.43 -13.90 10.71
CA PRO A 180 -4.67 -13.59 11.43
C PRO A 180 -4.85 -12.08 11.63
N LEU A 181 -6.10 -11.64 11.86
CA LEU A 181 -6.42 -10.24 12.13
C LEU A 181 -5.59 -9.70 13.31
N GLY A 182 -4.87 -8.61 13.08
CA GLY A 182 -4.05 -7.92 14.07
C GLY A 182 -2.62 -8.49 14.28
N ALA A 183 -2.21 -9.52 13.50
CA ALA A 183 -0.85 -10.08 13.53
C ALA A 183 -0.54 -10.77 12.20
N GLN A 184 0.10 -10.06 11.30
CA GLN A 184 0.47 -10.58 9.98
C GLN A 184 2.00 -10.59 9.80
N GLU A 185 2.46 -11.42 8.88
CA GLU A 185 3.81 -11.41 8.32
C GLU A 185 3.77 -10.78 6.93
N LEU A 186 4.72 -9.90 6.64
CA LEU A 186 4.90 -9.37 5.29
C LEU A 186 5.60 -10.43 4.43
N ILE A 187 4.93 -10.88 3.38
CA ILE A 187 5.40 -11.93 2.47
C ILE A 187 5.74 -11.32 1.11
N LEU A 188 6.90 -11.69 0.58
CA LEU A 188 7.24 -11.53 -0.82
C LEU A 188 7.10 -12.89 -1.51
N VAL A 189 6.32 -12.95 -2.57
CA VAL A 189 6.22 -14.10 -3.49
C VAL A 189 6.90 -13.71 -4.80
N THR A 190 7.79 -14.56 -5.28
CA THR A 190 8.40 -14.41 -6.62
C THR A 190 8.01 -15.60 -7.48
N ARG A 191 7.45 -15.35 -8.67
CA ARG A 191 7.15 -16.42 -9.63
C ARG A 191 8.42 -16.88 -10.35
N ARG A 192 8.59 -18.19 -10.52
CA ARG A 192 9.69 -18.85 -11.24
C ARG A 192 9.11 -19.93 -12.16
N GLY A 193 8.70 -19.52 -13.37
CA GLY A 193 7.96 -20.43 -14.26
C GLY A 193 6.64 -20.88 -13.64
N GLU A 194 6.51 -22.16 -13.34
CA GLU A 194 5.33 -22.74 -12.67
C GLU A 194 5.43 -22.68 -11.13
N ASP A 195 6.60 -22.42 -10.58
CA ASP A 195 6.86 -22.41 -9.14
C ASP A 195 6.77 -20.99 -8.53
N PHE A 196 6.62 -20.95 -7.20
CA PHE A 196 6.57 -19.70 -6.42
C PHE A 196 7.49 -19.80 -5.21
N GLU A 197 8.43 -18.86 -5.11
CA GLU A 197 9.31 -18.70 -3.97
C GLU A 197 8.72 -17.69 -2.99
N GLU A 198 8.60 -18.07 -1.71
CA GLU A 198 8.06 -17.21 -0.65
C GLU A 198 9.15 -16.83 0.36
N ARG A 199 9.21 -15.53 0.72
CA ARG A 199 10.13 -15.01 1.75
C ARG A 199 9.38 -14.10 2.71
N GLN A 200 9.73 -14.20 4.01
CA GLN A 200 9.14 -13.40 5.09
C GLN A 200 10.04 -12.19 5.41
N PHE A 201 9.40 -11.05 5.71
CA PHE A 201 10.09 -9.77 5.98
C PHE A 201 9.64 -9.13 7.30
N GLY A 202 9.10 -9.92 8.22
CA GLY A 202 8.75 -9.52 9.57
C GLY A 202 7.28 -9.18 9.79
N GLY A 203 6.94 -9.03 11.07
CA GLY A 203 5.57 -8.80 11.50
C GLY A 203 5.05 -7.41 11.15
N CYS A 204 3.77 -7.34 10.77
CA CYS A 204 3.08 -6.09 10.46
C CYS A 204 1.60 -6.17 10.87
N VAL A 205 0.92 -5.02 10.83
CA VAL A 205 -0.53 -4.95 11.08
C VAL A 205 -1.19 -4.09 10.02
N PHE A 206 -2.06 -4.71 9.23
CA PHE A 206 -2.82 -4.05 8.17
C PHE A 206 -4.32 -4.19 8.40
N VAL A 207 -5.08 -3.28 7.77
CA VAL A 207 -6.52 -3.42 7.58
C VAL A 207 -6.82 -4.72 6.84
N PRO A 208 -7.95 -5.40 7.12
CA PRO A 208 -8.26 -6.66 6.45
C PRO A 208 -8.60 -6.44 4.96
N LEU A 209 -8.04 -7.27 4.10
CA LEU A 209 -8.55 -7.49 2.75
C LEU A 209 -9.88 -8.25 2.88
N VAL A 210 -10.96 -7.66 2.39
CA VAL A 210 -12.29 -8.27 2.40
C VAL A 210 -12.68 -8.61 0.96
N GLY A 211 -13.04 -9.87 0.72
CA GLY A 211 -13.40 -10.31 -0.63
C GLY A 211 -13.54 -11.84 -0.73
N ALA A 212 -13.79 -12.32 -1.94
CA ALA A 212 -14.08 -13.71 -2.22
C ALA A 212 -12.92 -14.67 -1.88
N GLU A 213 -11.65 -14.23 -2.08
CA GLU A 213 -10.44 -14.99 -1.72
C GLU A 213 -9.71 -14.44 -0.50
N ALA A 214 -10.39 -13.64 0.36
CA ALA A 214 -9.81 -12.99 1.51
C ALA A 214 -10.67 -13.20 2.78
N TYR A 215 -10.71 -12.24 3.70
CA TYR A 215 -11.61 -12.34 4.85
C TYR A 215 -13.07 -12.13 4.44
N ALA A 216 -13.97 -12.94 5.01
CA ALA A 216 -15.40 -12.70 4.92
C ALA A 216 -15.77 -11.43 5.73
N GLU A 217 -16.70 -10.62 5.21
CA GLU A 217 -17.09 -9.36 5.86
C GLU A 217 -17.63 -9.54 7.27
N GLU A 218 -18.42 -10.59 7.51
CA GLU A 218 -18.95 -10.90 8.84
C GLU A 218 -17.84 -11.23 9.86
N ALA A 219 -16.75 -11.86 9.42
CA ALA A 219 -15.61 -12.16 10.30
C ALA A 219 -14.90 -10.88 10.74
N VAL A 220 -14.75 -9.93 9.81
CA VAL A 220 -14.16 -8.61 10.09
C VAL A 220 -15.06 -7.79 11.00
N LEU A 221 -16.37 -7.76 10.77
CA LEU A 221 -17.33 -7.04 11.62
C LEU A 221 -17.33 -7.55 13.06
N ARG A 222 -17.26 -8.87 13.26
CA ARG A 222 -17.17 -9.49 14.60
C ARG A 222 -15.86 -9.15 15.34
N SER A 223 -14.79 -8.87 14.63
CA SER A 223 -13.48 -8.54 15.20
C SER A 223 -13.26 -7.04 15.46
N ARG A 224 -14.12 -6.15 14.93
CA ARG A 224 -13.96 -4.67 15.00
C ARG A 224 -13.74 -4.14 16.42
N GLY A 225 -14.38 -4.72 17.44
CA GLY A 225 -14.20 -4.30 18.83
C GLY A 225 -12.78 -4.55 19.39
N ARG A 226 -12.04 -5.52 18.84
CA ARG A 226 -10.68 -5.87 19.26
C ARG A 226 -9.59 -5.14 18.45
N TRP A 227 -9.90 -4.74 17.23
CA TRP A 227 -8.90 -4.28 16.27
C TRP A 227 -8.77 -2.75 16.24
N PHE A 228 -9.89 -2.02 16.17
CA PHE A 228 -9.88 -0.54 16.16
C PHE A 228 -9.39 0.12 17.46
N GLY A 229 -9.38 -0.59 18.58
CA GLY A 229 -8.80 -0.11 19.84
C GLY A 229 -7.28 0.16 19.78
N ARG A 230 -6.56 -0.50 18.89
CA ARG A 230 -5.10 -0.32 18.74
C ARG A 230 -4.70 0.96 18.01
N PHE A 231 -5.56 1.51 17.15
CA PHE A 231 -5.29 2.77 16.43
C PHE A 231 -5.75 4.02 17.20
N ARG A 232 -6.47 3.86 18.32
CA ARG A 232 -6.89 4.98 19.19
C ARG A 232 -5.94 5.29 20.35
N GLY A 233 -4.92 4.49 20.56
CA GLY A 233 -4.01 4.57 21.71
C GLY A 233 -2.62 5.08 21.32
N GLY A 234 -2.48 6.35 20.98
CA GLY A 234 -1.20 6.97 20.70
C GLY A 234 -1.14 8.43 21.10
N ARG A 235 -1.40 8.74 22.37
CA ARG A 235 -0.71 9.85 23.06
C ARG A 235 -0.20 9.30 24.38
N PRO A 236 1.12 9.50 24.69
CA PRO A 236 1.64 9.25 26.02
C PRO A 236 0.99 10.18 27.02
#